data_f217315f140bdcc86018ddde64ee47e0
#
_entry.id   f217315f140bdcc86018ddde64ee47e0
#
_cell.length_a   1.000
_cell.length_b   1.000
_cell.length_c   1.000
_cell.angle_alpha   90.00
_cell.angle_beta   90.00
_cell.angle_gamma   90.00
#
_symmetry.space_group_name_H-M   'P 1'
#
loop_
_entity.id
_entity.type
_entity.pdbx_description
1 polymer ?
#
loop_
_entity_poly.entity_id
_entity_poly.type
_entity_poly.pdbx_seq_one_letter_code
_entity_poly.pdbx_strand_id
1 'polypeptide(L)'
;MIRQHEHITVFLFFTFILVGCTATNQDGREIKEIMKSREIKKVSEADILNKAMNIGNMIADSSQMELSRNLIQSMKSEGVPGSIKFCNANAIEITNSLTKKYSAEIKRTALKTRNENNNPNKLEMDILEAYENASAEKIQISSSVQMIENTDQVLFTKPILIKNPVCLNCHGSVGTTLSEENSELIESLYPN
;
A
#
# COMPACT_ATOMS: atom_id res chain seq x y z
N MET A 1 -99.83 8.30 7.14
CA MET A 1 -98.97 7.20 6.67
C MET A 1 -97.63 7.75 6.46
N ILE A 2 -96.84 7.73 7.49
CA ILE A 2 -95.55 8.42 7.61
C ILE A 2 -94.64 7.49 8.42
N ARG A 3 -93.36 7.48 8.09
CA ARG A 3 -92.22 6.82 8.81
C ARG A 3 -91.85 5.43 8.33
N GLN A 4 -90.86 5.46 7.44
CA GLN A 4 -89.87 4.34 7.32
C GLN A 4 -88.65 4.70 6.49
N HIS A 5 -87.99 5.83 6.68
CA HIS A 5 -86.78 6.18 5.91
C HIS A 5 -85.60 6.72 6.71
N GLU A 6 -85.61 6.64 8.09
CA GLU A 6 -84.55 7.29 8.86
C GLU A 6 -83.46 6.34 9.46
N HIS A 7 -83.55 5.01 9.25
CA HIS A 7 -82.61 4.11 9.90
C HIS A 7 -81.51 3.50 8.98
N ILE A 8 -81.50 3.83 7.71
CA ILE A 8 -80.49 3.26 6.75
C ILE A 8 -79.27 4.13 6.57
N THR A 9 -79.36 5.44 6.88
CA THR A 9 -78.27 6.39 6.65
C THR A 9 -77.18 6.42 7.73
N VAL A 10 -77.44 5.90 8.91
CA VAL A 10 -76.48 5.94 10.05
C VAL A 10 -75.50 4.71 10.01
N PHE A 11 -75.85 3.65 9.33
CA PHE A 11 -75.03 2.42 9.32
C PHE A 11 -73.93 2.41 8.28
N LEU A 12 -73.94 3.34 7.33
CA LEU A 12 -72.93 3.42 6.23
C LEU A 12 -71.73 4.30 6.55
N PHE A 13 -71.77 5.02 7.69
CA PHE A 13 -70.66 5.92 8.07
C PHE A 13 -69.65 5.31 9.08
N PHE A 14 -69.90 4.08 9.55
CA PHE A 14 -69.07 3.47 10.59
C PHE A 14 -68.10 2.41 10.08
N THR A 15 -68.09 2.10 8.74
CA THR A 15 -67.23 1.07 8.18
C THR A 15 -65.96 1.63 7.48
N PHE A 16 -65.69 2.96 7.59
CA PHE A 16 -64.56 3.58 6.81
C PHE A 16 -63.34 3.95 7.68
N ILE A 17 -63.27 3.55 8.99
CA ILE A 17 -62.18 3.97 9.88
C ILE A 17 -61.22 2.81 10.27
N LEU A 18 -61.18 1.68 9.57
CA LEU A 18 -60.26 0.58 9.92
C LEU A 18 -59.26 0.17 8.82
N VAL A 19 -58.95 1.07 7.87
CA VAL A 19 -57.89 0.82 6.89
C VAL A 19 -56.85 1.94 6.96
N GLY A 20 -56.17 2.08 8.08
CA GLY A 20 -55.21 3.16 8.22
C GLY A 20 -54.12 2.92 9.24
N CYS A 21 -53.58 1.69 9.36
CA CYS A 21 -52.42 1.48 10.27
C CYS A 21 -51.60 0.24 9.92
N THR A 22 -51.21 0.04 8.64
CA THR A 22 -50.25 -0.99 8.31
C THR A 22 -49.04 -0.49 7.50
N ALA A 23 -48.96 0.83 7.24
CA ALA A 23 -47.87 1.41 6.41
C ALA A 23 -46.63 1.87 7.19
N THR A 24 -46.62 1.88 8.52
CA THR A 24 -45.55 2.53 9.31
C THR A 24 -44.41 1.60 9.77
N ASN A 25 -44.51 0.29 9.57
CA ASN A 25 -43.46 -0.63 10.05
C ASN A 25 -42.36 -0.95 9.00
N GLN A 26 -42.60 -0.68 7.72
CA GLN A 26 -41.58 -0.90 6.69
C GLN A 26 -40.59 0.25 6.62
N ASP A 27 -41.09 1.49 6.66
CA ASP A 27 -40.22 2.70 6.67
C ASP A 27 -39.25 2.73 7.85
N GLY A 28 -39.71 2.30 9.03
CA GLY A 28 -38.88 2.27 10.23
C GLY A 28 -37.74 1.25 10.18
N ARG A 29 -37.90 0.15 9.46
CA ARG A 29 -36.84 -0.85 9.28
C ARG A 29 -35.80 -0.37 8.27
N GLU A 30 -36.25 0.19 7.16
CA GLU A 30 -35.38 0.73 6.13
C GLU A 30 -34.52 1.89 6.64
N ILE A 31 -35.13 2.83 7.39
CA ILE A 31 -34.40 3.90 8.08
C ILE A 31 -33.38 3.35 9.05
N LYS A 32 -33.72 2.32 9.82
CA LYS A 32 -32.83 1.70 10.79
C LYS A 32 -31.65 0.98 10.14
N GLU A 33 -31.85 0.34 8.99
CA GLU A 33 -30.79 -0.27 8.19
C GLU A 33 -29.89 0.79 7.55
N ILE A 34 -30.47 1.88 7.03
CA ILE A 34 -29.71 3.01 6.50
C ILE A 34 -28.89 3.69 7.60
N MET A 35 -29.44 3.89 8.77
CA MET A 35 -28.69 4.43 9.92
C MET A 35 -27.57 3.49 10.36
N LYS A 36 -27.82 2.18 10.40
CA LYS A 36 -26.81 1.17 10.75
C LYS A 36 -25.71 1.08 9.69
N SER A 37 -26.04 1.26 8.40
CA SER A 37 -25.04 1.29 7.32
C SER A 37 -24.19 2.57 7.32
N ARG A 38 -24.70 3.65 7.91
CA ARG A 38 -24.02 4.95 8.08
C ARG A 38 -23.32 5.09 9.42
N GLU A 39 -23.42 4.07 10.29
CA GLU A 39 -22.71 4.06 11.55
C GLU A 39 -21.20 4.12 11.29
N ILE A 40 -20.56 5.17 11.78
CA ILE A 40 -19.10 5.33 11.70
C ILE A 40 -18.48 4.24 12.58
N LYS A 41 -18.06 3.16 11.95
CA LYS A 41 -17.27 2.14 12.66
C LYS A 41 -15.93 2.76 13.02
N LYS A 42 -15.66 2.88 14.31
CA LYS A 42 -14.34 3.29 14.79
C LYS A 42 -13.34 2.19 14.40
N VAL A 43 -12.49 2.48 13.42
CA VAL A 43 -11.43 1.57 13.00
C VAL A 43 -10.34 1.58 14.06
N SER A 44 -9.93 0.43 14.55
CA SER A 44 -8.84 0.35 15.52
C SER A 44 -7.50 0.60 14.86
N GLU A 45 -6.52 1.11 15.62
CA GLU A 45 -5.14 1.25 15.12
C GLU A 45 -4.58 -0.09 14.62
N ALA A 46 -4.87 -1.18 15.33
CA ALA A 46 -4.47 -2.52 14.92
C ALA A 46 -5.02 -2.92 13.55
N ASP A 47 -6.28 -2.56 13.23
CA ASP A 47 -6.87 -2.82 11.92
C ASP A 47 -6.19 -2.01 10.82
N ILE A 48 -5.84 -0.74 11.13
CA ILE A 48 -5.10 0.13 10.20
C ILE A 48 -3.72 -0.48 9.90
N LEU A 49 -2.96 -0.85 10.93
CA LEU A 49 -1.62 -1.43 10.77
C LEU A 49 -1.67 -2.78 10.04
N ASN A 50 -2.62 -3.66 10.36
CA ASN A 50 -2.80 -4.92 9.64
C ASN A 50 -3.12 -4.72 8.15
N LYS A 51 -4.00 -3.78 7.84
CA LYS A 51 -4.33 -3.42 6.46
C LYS A 51 -3.11 -2.83 5.74
N ALA A 52 -2.38 -1.94 6.40
CA ALA A 52 -1.16 -1.33 5.86
C ALA A 52 -0.06 -2.37 5.62
N MET A 53 0.12 -3.35 6.51
CA MET A 53 1.04 -4.48 6.33
C MET A 53 0.71 -5.28 5.07
N ASN A 54 -0.56 -5.63 4.86
CA ASN A 54 -0.98 -6.41 3.69
C ASN A 54 -0.78 -5.62 2.38
N ILE A 55 -1.22 -4.37 2.35
CA ILE A 55 -1.07 -3.49 1.18
C ILE A 55 0.40 -3.19 0.91
N GLY A 56 1.18 -2.89 1.94
CA GLY A 56 2.60 -2.61 1.83
C GLY A 56 3.39 -3.79 1.25
N ASN A 57 3.12 -5.02 1.71
CA ASN A 57 3.72 -6.21 1.13
C ASN A 57 3.38 -6.36 -0.36
N MET A 58 2.12 -6.19 -0.73
CA MET A 58 1.67 -6.26 -2.13
C MET A 58 2.38 -5.20 -3.00
N ILE A 59 2.48 -3.97 -2.54
CA ILE A 59 3.15 -2.86 -3.26
C ILE A 59 4.65 -3.16 -3.40
N ALA A 60 5.31 -3.54 -2.31
CA ALA A 60 6.74 -3.84 -2.31
C ALA A 60 7.08 -5.00 -3.25
N ASP A 61 6.30 -6.09 -3.22
CA ASP A 61 6.50 -7.24 -4.10
C ASP A 61 6.27 -6.89 -5.57
N SER A 62 5.21 -6.13 -5.86
CA SER A 62 4.94 -5.64 -7.22
C SER A 62 6.07 -4.73 -7.72
N SER A 63 6.58 -3.85 -6.86
CA SER A 63 7.68 -2.93 -7.20
C SER A 63 8.98 -3.69 -7.45
N GLN A 64 9.28 -4.70 -6.63
CA GLN A 64 10.47 -5.53 -6.80
C GLN A 64 10.38 -6.37 -8.07
N MET A 65 9.21 -6.93 -8.36
CA MET A 65 8.98 -7.75 -9.56
C MET A 65 9.09 -6.91 -10.84
N GLU A 66 8.53 -5.71 -10.86
CA GLU A 66 8.59 -4.81 -12.01
C GLU A 66 10.03 -4.41 -12.32
N LEU A 67 10.79 -3.95 -11.31
CA LEU A 67 12.19 -3.59 -11.48
C LEU A 67 13.04 -4.79 -11.90
N SER A 68 12.85 -5.96 -11.26
CA SER A 68 13.62 -7.17 -11.58
C SER A 68 13.38 -7.65 -13.00
N ARG A 69 12.14 -7.60 -13.49
CA ARG A 69 11.79 -7.97 -14.87
C ARG A 69 12.52 -7.09 -15.87
N ASN A 70 12.48 -5.79 -15.71
CA ASN A 70 13.13 -4.84 -16.58
C ASN A 70 14.66 -4.97 -16.53
N LEU A 71 15.23 -5.16 -15.34
CA LEU A 71 16.65 -5.41 -15.14
C LEU A 71 17.12 -6.68 -15.88
N ILE A 72 16.41 -7.80 -15.71
CA ILE A 72 16.75 -9.07 -16.36
C ILE A 72 16.68 -8.93 -17.89
N GLN A 73 15.70 -8.20 -18.40
CA GLN A 73 15.56 -7.92 -19.82
C GLN A 73 16.77 -7.12 -20.35
N SER A 74 17.15 -6.04 -19.66
CA SER A 74 18.33 -5.23 -20.02
C SER A 74 19.62 -6.06 -19.94
N MET A 75 19.78 -6.92 -18.92
CA MET A 75 20.94 -7.82 -18.83
C MET A 75 21.04 -8.80 -19.98
N LYS A 76 19.92 -9.29 -20.50
CA LYS A 76 19.89 -10.21 -21.66
C LYS A 76 20.24 -9.51 -22.96
N SER A 77 19.85 -8.24 -23.13
CA SER A 77 20.06 -7.49 -24.36
C SER A 77 21.43 -6.79 -24.43
N GLU A 78 21.89 -6.25 -23.29
CA GLU A 78 23.02 -5.33 -23.24
C GLU A 78 24.10 -5.70 -22.20
N GLY A 79 23.91 -6.83 -21.51
CA GLY A 79 24.80 -7.30 -20.45
C GLY A 79 24.72 -6.44 -19.17
N VAL A 80 25.71 -6.64 -18.27
CA VAL A 80 25.77 -5.92 -16.99
C VAL A 80 25.97 -4.40 -17.19
N PRO A 81 26.87 -3.92 -18.07
CA PRO A 81 27.03 -2.48 -18.30
C PRO A 81 25.76 -1.78 -18.78
N GLY A 82 25.00 -2.41 -19.70
CA GLY A 82 23.71 -1.88 -20.16
C GLY A 82 22.68 -1.80 -19.03
N SER A 83 22.66 -2.83 -18.17
CA SER A 83 21.77 -2.86 -16.99
C SER A 83 22.10 -1.77 -15.97
N ILE A 84 23.38 -1.45 -15.77
CA ILE A 84 23.80 -0.34 -14.89
C ILE A 84 23.26 0.99 -15.44
N LYS A 85 23.43 1.25 -16.74
CA LYS A 85 22.88 2.45 -17.41
C LYS A 85 21.37 2.49 -17.35
N PHE A 86 20.69 1.35 -17.58
CA PHE A 86 19.24 1.25 -17.45
C PHE A 86 18.76 1.62 -16.04
N CYS A 87 19.41 1.10 -15.00
CA CYS A 87 19.03 1.41 -13.61
C CYS A 87 19.23 2.89 -13.29
N ASN A 88 20.32 3.50 -13.76
CA ASN A 88 20.57 4.93 -13.58
C ASN A 88 19.46 5.79 -14.23
N ALA A 89 19.06 5.46 -15.45
CA ALA A 89 18.09 6.25 -16.21
C ALA A 89 16.63 6.01 -15.79
N ASN A 90 16.26 4.76 -15.45
CA ASN A 90 14.85 4.36 -15.41
C ASN A 90 14.32 3.93 -14.03
N ALA A 91 15.19 3.60 -13.06
CA ALA A 91 14.72 3.06 -11.78
C ALA A 91 13.81 4.04 -11.01
N ILE A 92 14.10 5.33 -11.08
CA ILE A 92 13.28 6.38 -10.43
C ILE A 92 11.92 6.50 -11.13
N GLU A 93 11.90 6.49 -12.46
CA GLU A 93 10.65 6.61 -13.22
C GLU A 93 9.72 5.41 -12.98
N ILE A 94 10.26 4.20 -12.90
CA ILE A 94 9.52 3.00 -12.51
C ILE A 94 8.92 3.20 -11.11
N THR A 95 9.70 3.66 -10.14
CA THR A 95 9.22 3.91 -8.78
C THR A 95 8.12 4.97 -8.75
N ASN A 96 8.29 6.08 -9.47
CA ASN A 96 7.30 7.15 -9.57
C ASN A 96 5.99 6.69 -10.22
N SER A 97 6.06 5.82 -11.23
CA SER A 97 4.87 5.25 -11.87
C SER A 97 4.08 4.38 -10.89
N LEU A 98 4.77 3.61 -10.06
CA LEU A 98 4.16 2.77 -9.01
C LEU A 98 3.58 3.62 -7.87
N THR A 99 4.25 4.71 -7.48
CA THR A 99 3.73 5.70 -6.54
C THR A 99 2.37 6.23 -6.99
N LYS A 100 2.25 6.62 -8.26
CA LYS A 100 0.97 7.08 -8.84
C LYS A 100 -0.08 5.97 -8.88
N LYS A 101 0.33 4.76 -9.29
CA LYS A 101 -0.57 3.61 -9.41
C LYS A 101 -1.20 3.21 -8.08
N TYR A 102 -0.43 3.25 -7.01
CA TYR A 102 -0.87 2.79 -5.69
C TYR A 102 -1.29 3.93 -4.75
N SER A 103 -1.16 5.18 -5.17
CA SER A 103 -1.42 6.36 -4.33
C SER A 103 -0.68 6.29 -2.99
N ALA A 104 0.58 5.83 -3.03
CA ALA A 104 1.44 5.66 -1.87
C ALA A 104 2.85 6.14 -2.22
N GLU A 105 3.50 6.84 -1.33
CA GLU A 105 4.91 7.18 -1.52
C GLU A 105 5.75 5.91 -1.46
N ILE A 106 6.55 5.67 -2.50
CA ILE A 106 7.42 4.50 -2.61
C ILE A 106 8.85 4.98 -2.76
N LYS A 107 9.73 4.51 -1.89
CA LYS A 107 11.14 4.85 -1.88
C LYS A 107 11.99 3.59 -1.71
N ARG A 108 13.13 3.56 -2.37
CA ARG A 108 14.18 2.57 -2.15
C ARG A 108 15.35 3.27 -1.50
N THR A 109 15.74 2.84 -0.34
CA THR A 109 16.82 3.47 0.43
C THR A 109 17.78 2.42 0.99
N ALA A 110 18.95 2.84 1.43
CA ALA A 110 19.98 2.01 2.06
C ALA A 110 20.86 2.91 2.94
N LEU A 111 21.68 2.32 3.82
CA LEU A 111 22.65 3.09 4.61
C LEU A 111 23.70 3.76 3.71
N LYS A 112 24.00 3.14 2.55
CA LYS A 112 24.89 3.70 1.51
C LYS A 112 24.13 3.74 0.20
N THR A 113 23.61 4.90 -0.15
CA THR A 113 22.87 5.12 -1.40
C THR A 113 23.81 5.59 -2.49
N ARG A 114 23.57 5.20 -3.73
CA ARG A 114 24.25 5.74 -4.91
C ARG A 114 23.59 7.00 -5.44
N ASN A 115 22.28 7.11 -5.26
CA ASN A 115 21.50 8.26 -5.70
C ASN A 115 21.06 9.04 -4.45
N GLU A 116 21.46 10.30 -4.37
CA GLU A 116 21.16 11.18 -3.23
C GLU A 116 19.65 11.34 -2.97
N ASN A 117 18.83 11.27 -4.01
CA ASN A 117 17.36 11.31 -3.86
C ASN A 117 16.80 10.12 -3.06
N ASN A 118 17.60 9.08 -2.88
CA ASN A 118 17.26 7.90 -2.09
C ASN A 118 17.88 7.93 -0.68
N ASN A 119 18.55 9.02 -0.29
CA ASN A 119 19.12 9.12 1.05
C ASN A 119 18.05 8.94 2.12
N PRO A 120 18.31 8.13 3.16
CA PRO A 120 17.35 7.92 4.22
C PRO A 120 17.17 9.18 5.06
N ASN A 121 15.95 9.42 5.50
CA ASN A 121 15.68 10.37 6.57
C ASN A 121 16.04 9.73 7.94
N LYS A 122 15.89 10.47 9.03
CA LYS A 122 16.28 9.99 10.36
C LYS A 122 15.51 8.71 10.77
N LEU A 123 14.20 8.67 10.54
CA LEU A 123 13.37 7.50 10.87
C LEU A 123 13.76 6.27 10.04
N GLU A 124 14.01 6.48 8.75
CA GLU A 124 14.47 5.42 7.84
C GLU A 124 15.86 4.92 8.20
N MET A 125 16.76 5.81 8.66
CA MET A 125 18.10 5.42 9.12
C MET A 125 18.04 4.47 10.30
N ASP A 126 17.26 4.79 11.33
CA ASP A 126 17.12 3.95 12.52
C ASP A 126 16.61 2.54 12.15
N ILE A 127 15.68 2.43 11.20
CA ILE A 127 15.15 1.16 10.71
C ILE A 127 16.19 0.39 9.90
N LEU A 128 16.94 1.08 9.05
CA LEU A 128 18.01 0.46 8.24
C LEU A 128 19.11 -0.11 9.10
N GLU A 129 19.53 0.61 10.14
CA GLU A 129 20.52 0.14 11.13
C GLU A 129 20.01 -1.10 11.88
N ALA A 130 18.72 -1.10 12.27
CA ALA A 130 18.12 -2.28 12.90
C ALA A 130 18.10 -3.49 11.95
N TYR A 131 17.81 -3.30 10.65
CA TYR A 131 17.87 -4.37 9.67
C TYR A 131 19.30 -4.86 9.41
N GLU A 132 20.30 -3.97 9.38
CA GLU A 132 21.70 -4.35 9.21
C GLU A 132 22.21 -5.19 10.41
N ASN A 133 21.94 -4.73 11.63
CA ASN A 133 22.29 -5.45 12.86
C ASN A 133 21.64 -6.84 12.89
N ALA A 134 20.34 -6.93 12.63
CA ALA A 134 19.64 -8.21 12.57
C ALA A 134 20.22 -9.15 11.49
N SER A 135 20.61 -8.58 10.34
CA SER A 135 21.26 -9.35 9.26
C SER A 135 22.64 -9.89 9.69
N ALA A 136 23.45 -9.07 10.36
CA ALA A 136 24.76 -9.44 10.86
C ALA A 136 24.67 -10.56 11.91
N GLU A 137 23.67 -10.51 12.78
CA GLU A 137 23.38 -11.51 13.79
C GLU A 137 22.63 -12.75 13.27
N LYS A 138 22.34 -12.79 11.95
CA LYS A 138 21.58 -13.86 11.29
C LYS A 138 20.15 -14.05 11.86
N ILE A 139 19.60 -13.00 12.44
CA ILE A 139 18.20 -12.97 12.87
C ILE A 139 17.30 -12.89 11.63
N GLN A 140 16.16 -13.58 11.67
CA GLN A 140 15.18 -13.50 10.59
C GLN A 140 14.59 -12.09 10.52
N ILE A 141 14.75 -11.44 9.37
CA ILE A 141 14.24 -10.10 9.13
C ILE A 141 12.91 -10.20 8.37
N SER A 142 11.92 -9.43 8.79
CA SER A 142 10.60 -9.34 8.17
C SER A 142 10.20 -7.89 7.89
N SER A 143 9.12 -7.71 7.13
CA SER A 143 8.49 -6.41 6.94
C SER A 143 8.02 -5.83 8.28
N SER A 144 8.03 -4.51 8.38
CA SER A 144 7.57 -3.77 9.53
C SER A 144 6.56 -2.70 9.12
N VAL A 145 5.66 -2.35 10.03
CA VAL A 145 4.66 -1.28 9.86
C VAL A 145 4.52 -0.52 11.15
N GLN A 146 4.44 0.80 11.06
CA GLN A 146 4.25 1.68 12.22
C GLN A 146 3.52 2.95 11.83
N MET A 147 2.80 3.55 12.78
CA MET A 147 2.30 4.92 12.64
C MET A 147 3.47 5.91 12.69
N ILE A 148 3.43 6.95 11.87
CA ILE A 148 4.38 8.06 11.98
C ILE A 148 3.83 9.03 13.03
N GLU A 149 4.62 9.30 14.07
CA GLU A 149 4.21 10.16 15.17
C GLU A 149 3.69 11.53 14.69
N ASN A 150 2.61 11.98 15.32
CA ASN A 150 1.95 13.26 15.03
C ASN A 150 1.43 13.42 13.57
N THR A 151 1.18 12.30 12.87
CA THR A 151 0.59 12.30 11.53
C THR A 151 -0.49 11.22 11.42
N ASP A 152 -1.27 11.27 10.33
CA ASP A 152 -2.21 10.20 9.93
C ASP A 152 -1.56 9.22 8.95
N GLN A 153 -0.22 9.20 8.89
CA GLN A 153 0.53 8.37 7.95
C GLN A 153 1.03 7.09 8.60
N VAL A 154 1.11 6.05 7.79
CA VAL A 154 1.69 4.76 8.16
C VAL A 154 2.94 4.51 7.34
N LEU A 155 4.03 4.21 8.00
CA LEU A 155 5.25 3.75 7.36
C LEU A 155 5.26 2.23 7.31
N PHE A 156 5.36 1.69 6.10
CA PHE A 156 5.65 0.28 5.86
C PHE A 156 7.07 0.14 5.33
N THR A 157 7.82 -0.82 5.85
CA THR A 157 9.18 -1.12 5.38
C THR A 157 9.34 -2.61 5.10
N LYS A 158 10.09 -2.94 4.06
CA LYS A 158 10.43 -4.31 3.68
C LYS A 158 11.91 -4.41 3.32
N PRO A 159 12.70 -5.24 4.02
CA PRO A 159 14.12 -5.40 3.71
C PRO A 159 14.31 -6.11 2.37
N ILE A 160 15.26 -5.62 1.56
CA ILE A 160 15.68 -6.25 0.30
C ILE A 160 17.06 -6.84 0.53
N LEU A 161 17.11 -8.16 0.69
CA LEU A 161 18.37 -8.85 0.91
C LEU A 161 19.07 -9.16 -0.41
N ILE A 162 20.32 -8.72 -0.55
CA ILE A 162 21.16 -8.95 -1.73
C ILE A 162 21.82 -10.34 -1.61
N LYS A 163 21.11 -11.39 -2.00
CA LYS A 163 21.60 -12.79 -1.93
C LYS A 163 21.79 -13.45 -3.30
N ASN A 164 21.10 -12.92 -4.32
CA ASN A 164 21.15 -13.49 -5.68
C ASN A 164 22.46 -13.08 -6.36
N PRO A 165 23.21 -14.02 -6.96
CA PRO A 165 24.42 -13.70 -7.73
C PRO A 165 24.24 -12.63 -8.79
N VAL A 166 23.08 -12.58 -9.44
CA VAL A 166 22.73 -11.54 -10.42
C VAL A 166 22.79 -10.13 -9.81
N CYS A 167 22.34 -9.98 -8.57
CA CYS A 167 22.36 -8.69 -7.85
C CYS A 167 23.79 -8.27 -7.50
N LEU A 168 24.66 -9.24 -7.22
CA LEU A 168 26.05 -9.01 -6.83
C LEU A 168 26.93 -8.47 -7.97
N ASN A 169 26.51 -8.63 -9.22
CA ASN A 169 27.22 -8.01 -10.37
C ASN A 169 27.24 -6.46 -10.29
N CYS A 170 26.32 -5.88 -9.50
CA CYS A 170 26.24 -4.43 -9.29
C CYS A 170 26.33 -4.05 -7.82
N HIS A 171 25.85 -4.90 -6.90
CA HIS A 171 25.80 -4.64 -5.45
C HIS A 171 26.78 -5.51 -4.67
N GLY A 172 27.74 -6.10 -5.31
CA GLY A 172 28.77 -6.92 -4.71
C GLY A 172 30.01 -6.15 -4.30
N SER A 173 31.04 -6.88 -3.89
CA SER A 173 32.35 -6.34 -3.53
C SER A 173 33.24 -6.29 -4.77
N VAL A 174 33.91 -5.15 -4.96
CA VAL A 174 34.83 -4.92 -6.08
C VAL A 174 35.98 -5.97 -6.06
N GLY A 175 36.33 -6.48 -7.21
CA GLY A 175 37.36 -7.51 -7.36
C GLY A 175 36.93 -8.93 -6.99
N THR A 176 35.69 -9.13 -6.48
CA THR A 176 35.15 -10.47 -6.20
C THR A 176 33.91 -10.78 -6.99
N THR A 177 32.81 -10.06 -6.76
CA THR A 177 31.54 -10.26 -7.44
C THR A 177 31.16 -9.09 -8.36
N LEU A 178 31.68 -7.91 -8.09
CA LEU A 178 31.59 -6.72 -8.94
C LEU A 178 32.95 -6.52 -9.62
N SER A 179 32.97 -6.52 -10.95
CA SER A 179 34.21 -6.24 -11.71
C SER A 179 34.66 -4.77 -11.54
N GLU A 180 35.94 -4.50 -11.66
CA GLU A 180 36.50 -3.15 -11.60
C GLU A 180 35.89 -2.25 -12.68
N GLU A 181 35.74 -2.73 -13.92
CA GLU A 181 35.12 -2.02 -15.03
C GLU A 181 33.68 -1.59 -14.71
N ASN A 182 32.88 -2.48 -14.11
CA ASN A 182 31.52 -2.17 -13.70
C ASN A 182 31.49 -1.20 -12.52
N SER A 183 32.46 -1.26 -11.61
CA SER A 183 32.61 -0.31 -10.51
C SER A 183 32.90 1.10 -11.03
N GLU A 184 33.86 1.24 -11.94
CA GLU A 184 34.18 2.51 -12.58
C GLU A 184 32.99 3.09 -13.35
N LEU A 185 32.24 2.26 -14.05
CA LEU A 185 31.01 2.69 -14.72
C LEU A 185 29.97 3.19 -13.72
N ILE A 186 29.77 2.48 -12.60
CA ILE A 186 28.85 2.91 -11.53
C ILE A 186 29.29 4.26 -10.97
N GLU A 187 30.57 4.43 -10.63
CA GLU A 187 31.12 5.68 -10.10
C GLU A 187 30.94 6.84 -11.09
N SER A 188 31.10 6.59 -12.38
CA SER A 188 30.90 7.62 -13.41
C SER A 188 29.43 8.07 -13.54
N LEU A 189 28.47 7.17 -13.28
CA LEU A 189 27.05 7.45 -13.37
C LEU A 189 26.43 7.99 -12.07
N TYR A 190 27.10 7.78 -10.96
CA TYR A 190 26.71 8.21 -9.62
C TYR A 190 27.91 8.90 -8.92
N PRO A 191 28.35 10.03 -9.44
CA PRO A 191 29.42 10.79 -8.80
C PRO A 191 28.89 11.35 -7.47
N ASN A 192 29.50 10.96 -6.34
CA ASN A 192 29.27 11.52 -5.01
C ASN A 192 30.23 12.68 -4.75
#